data_f4c16ebffabb07a240935e01cef61b49
#
_entry.id   f4c16ebffabb07a240935e01cef61b49
#
_cell.length_a   1.000
_cell.length_b   1.000
_cell.length_c   1.000
_cell.angle_alpha   90.00
_cell.angle_beta   90.00
_cell.angle_gamma   90.00
#
_symmetry.space_group_name_H-M   'P 1'
#
loop_
_entity.id
_entity.type
_entity.pdbx_description
1 polymer ?
#
loop_
_entity_poly.entity_id
_entity_poly.type
_entity_poly.pdbx_seq_one_letter_code
_entity_poly.pdbx_strand_id
1 'polypeptide(L)'
;YTYDKIGNRTSYEKIEDGVSKEKYNYKYNDSNQLIKRTNAKIWGDPGTTYSYDKDGNLIQECDKTNSADPVTYEYTAENRLAVVKQGGTVLMAAMYDGDNNRVFELDNTYKWEDCYGDEVLIPENQRTEDGNSPKEQLASLVKGGSNAKGYTLTEYINDINRENTEVLAEYGADEKVRQAYTYGESGIGERISVDKSTESSYYLYDGRNSVTGILTETANLTNSYQYDSYGNLTSGTADGVNYYGYNGESTNVKTGLQYLRARYYNAENGTFTTEDSDLGTTENPLTRNRYDYTTNNPLNYSDPTGHSLWSRIK
;
A
#
# COMPACT_ATOMS: atom_id res chain seq x y z
N TYR A 1 -16.86 -0.03 -14.90
CA TYR A 1 -15.82 -1.04 -15.20
C TYR A 1 -16.30 -2.06 -16.20
N THR A 2 -15.42 -2.56 -17.06
CA THR A 2 -15.65 -3.74 -17.92
C THR A 2 -14.52 -4.74 -17.72
N TYR A 3 -14.81 -6.02 -17.95
CA TYR A 3 -13.89 -7.12 -17.71
C TYR A 3 -13.90 -8.09 -18.88
N ASP A 4 -12.80 -8.80 -19.09
CA ASP A 4 -12.75 -9.93 -20.00
C ASP A 4 -13.28 -11.23 -19.35
N LYS A 5 -13.23 -12.35 -20.09
CA LYS A 5 -13.78 -13.64 -19.62
C LYS A 5 -13.00 -14.29 -18.47
N ILE A 6 -11.77 -13.85 -18.23
CA ILE A 6 -10.88 -14.35 -17.17
C ILE A 6 -10.72 -13.35 -16.04
N GLY A 7 -11.54 -12.29 -16.02
CA GLY A 7 -11.63 -11.32 -14.96
C GLY A 7 -10.64 -10.16 -15.05
N ASN A 8 -9.88 -9.98 -16.13
CA ASN A 8 -9.05 -8.79 -16.27
C ASN A 8 -9.91 -7.55 -16.53
N ARG A 9 -9.67 -6.46 -15.80
CA ARG A 9 -10.36 -5.19 -15.99
C ARG A 9 -9.93 -4.54 -17.31
N THR A 10 -10.80 -4.52 -18.32
CA THR A 10 -10.49 -4.00 -19.65
C THR A 10 -10.73 -2.52 -19.79
N SER A 11 -11.67 -1.95 -19.02
CA SER A 11 -11.85 -0.51 -18.93
C SER A 11 -12.36 -0.02 -17.59
N TYR A 12 -12.10 1.26 -17.34
CA TYR A 12 -12.67 2.06 -16.25
C TYR A 12 -13.23 3.35 -16.82
N GLU A 13 -14.41 3.76 -16.37
CA GLU A 13 -14.98 5.06 -16.71
C GLU A 13 -15.68 5.65 -15.49
N LYS A 14 -15.32 6.88 -15.13
CA LYS A 14 -15.98 7.69 -14.11
C LYS A 14 -16.94 8.67 -14.77
N ILE A 15 -18.20 8.58 -14.39
CA ILE A 15 -19.27 9.45 -14.91
C ILE A 15 -19.82 10.27 -13.75
N GLU A 16 -19.82 11.60 -13.87
CA GLU A 16 -20.42 12.54 -12.94
C GLU A 16 -21.37 13.45 -13.71
N ASP A 17 -22.61 13.59 -13.20
CA ASP A 17 -23.67 14.36 -13.84
C ASP A 17 -23.91 14.00 -15.33
N GLY A 18 -23.80 12.71 -15.64
CA GLY A 18 -23.94 12.20 -17.01
C GLY A 18 -22.76 12.49 -17.94
N VAL A 19 -21.69 13.06 -17.40
CA VAL A 19 -20.46 13.39 -18.15
C VAL A 19 -19.32 12.45 -17.78
N SER A 20 -18.71 11.81 -18.78
CA SER A 20 -17.48 11.05 -18.56
C SER A 20 -16.35 11.98 -18.11
N LYS A 21 -15.86 11.80 -16.88
CA LYS A 21 -14.75 12.59 -16.31
C LYS A 21 -13.42 11.93 -16.60
N GLU A 22 -13.35 10.63 -16.39
CA GLU A 22 -12.16 9.82 -16.58
C GLU A 22 -12.51 8.56 -17.37
N LYS A 23 -11.59 8.11 -18.22
CA LYS A 23 -11.75 6.85 -18.93
C LYS A 23 -10.40 6.25 -19.26
N TYR A 24 -10.17 5.01 -18.81
CA TYR A 24 -8.94 4.26 -19.04
C TYR A 24 -9.23 2.92 -19.72
N ASN A 25 -8.30 2.48 -20.57
CA ASN A 25 -8.27 1.14 -21.12
C ASN A 25 -7.04 0.41 -20.63
N TYR A 26 -7.18 -0.90 -20.40
CA TYR A 26 -6.14 -1.78 -19.85
C TYR A 26 -5.86 -2.90 -20.83
N LYS A 27 -4.60 -3.28 -20.96
CA LYS A 27 -4.14 -4.37 -21.79
C LYS A 27 -3.28 -5.33 -21.00
N TYR A 28 -3.55 -6.61 -21.13
CA TYR A 28 -2.87 -7.70 -20.44
C TYR A 28 -2.14 -8.60 -21.42
N ASN A 29 -1.14 -9.34 -20.93
CA ASN A 29 -0.51 -10.45 -21.64
C ASN A 29 -1.23 -11.78 -21.32
N ASP A 30 -0.71 -12.89 -21.91
CA ASP A 30 -1.30 -14.23 -21.74
C ASP A 30 -1.16 -14.78 -20.30
N SER A 31 -0.32 -14.16 -19.45
CA SER A 31 -0.18 -14.46 -18.02
C SER A 31 -1.06 -13.58 -17.13
N ASN A 32 -2.02 -12.83 -17.67
CA ASN A 32 -2.89 -11.89 -16.98
C ASN A 32 -2.15 -10.70 -16.31
N GLN A 33 -0.91 -10.43 -16.71
CA GLN A 33 -0.16 -9.29 -16.24
C GLN A 33 -0.59 -8.03 -17.00
N LEU A 34 -0.88 -6.95 -16.28
CA LEU A 34 -1.18 -5.65 -16.87
C LEU A 34 0.08 -5.11 -17.55
N ILE A 35 0.07 -5.00 -18.87
CA ILE A 35 1.23 -4.51 -19.64
C ILE A 35 1.08 -3.06 -20.10
N LYS A 36 -0.15 -2.54 -20.14
CA LYS A 36 -0.39 -1.14 -20.55
C LYS A 36 -1.71 -0.61 -20.03
N ARG A 37 -1.71 0.67 -19.58
CA ARG A 37 -2.89 1.48 -19.28
C ARG A 37 -2.84 2.75 -20.13
N THR A 38 -3.96 3.15 -20.73
CA THR A 38 -4.08 4.37 -21.55
C THR A 38 -5.29 5.19 -21.14
N ASN A 39 -5.16 6.52 -21.21
CA ASN A 39 -6.30 7.43 -21.06
C ASN A 39 -7.08 7.48 -22.37
N ALA A 40 -8.26 6.87 -22.39
CA ALA A 40 -9.11 6.77 -23.58
C ALA A 40 -9.72 8.12 -24.03
N LYS A 41 -9.59 9.16 -23.21
CA LYS A 41 -10.03 10.53 -23.55
C LYS A 41 -8.96 11.34 -24.29
N ILE A 42 -7.73 10.83 -24.37
CA ILE A 42 -6.60 11.48 -25.03
C ILE A 42 -6.27 10.69 -26.29
N TRP A 43 -6.44 11.31 -27.44
CA TRP A 43 -6.12 10.66 -28.72
C TRP A 43 -4.61 10.44 -28.84
N GLY A 44 -4.21 9.20 -29.12
CA GLY A 44 -2.80 8.83 -29.26
C GLY A 44 -2.04 8.77 -27.93
N ASP A 45 -2.74 8.69 -26.79
CA ASP A 45 -2.10 8.57 -25.48
C ASP A 45 -1.10 7.41 -25.45
N PRO A 46 0.20 7.66 -25.21
CA PRO A 46 1.19 6.60 -25.10
C PRO A 46 0.98 5.72 -23.86
N GLY A 47 0.34 6.27 -22.82
CA GLY A 47 -0.04 5.60 -21.59
C GLY A 47 1.12 5.16 -20.71
N THR A 48 0.78 4.41 -19.67
CA THR A 48 1.71 3.77 -18.74
C THR A 48 1.96 2.33 -19.15
N THR A 49 3.21 1.90 -19.15
CA THR A 49 3.63 0.52 -19.45
C THR A 49 4.19 -0.16 -18.22
N TYR A 50 3.98 -1.46 -18.12
CA TYR A 50 4.35 -2.29 -16.97
C TYR A 50 5.22 -3.46 -17.43
N SER A 51 6.24 -3.82 -16.66
CA SER A 51 7.15 -4.92 -16.94
C SER A 51 7.29 -5.81 -15.71
N TYR A 52 7.42 -7.11 -15.93
CA TYR A 52 7.48 -8.12 -14.89
C TYR A 52 8.73 -8.97 -15.04
N ASP A 53 9.22 -9.53 -13.92
CA ASP A 53 10.26 -10.53 -13.93
C ASP A 53 9.69 -11.95 -14.24
N LYS A 54 10.57 -12.97 -14.14
CA LYS A 54 10.19 -14.36 -14.43
C LYS A 54 9.33 -14.99 -13.34
N ASP A 55 9.36 -14.43 -12.13
CA ASP A 55 8.60 -14.89 -10.98
C ASP A 55 7.25 -14.18 -10.89
N GLY A 56 6.92 -13.34 -11.90
CA GLY A 56 5.66 -12.63 -11.99
C GLY A 56 5.60 -11.35 -11.16
N ASN A 57 6.71 -10.83 -10.68
CA ASN A 57 6.73 -9.59 -9.91
C ASN A 57 6.80 -8.38 -10.86
N LEU A 58 6.02 -7.34 -10.58
CA LEU A 58 6.08 -6.05 -11.26
C LEU A 58 7.42 -5.37 -10.95
N ILE A 59 8.30 -5.25 -11.94
CA ILE A 59 9.63 -4.64 -11.74
C ILE A 59 9.73 -3.19 -12.23
N GLN A 60 8.82 -2.77 -13.10
CA GLN A 60 8.84 -1.40 -13.61
C GLN A 60 7.47 -0.92 -14.05
N GLU A 61 7.17 0.33 -13.72
CA GLU A 61 6.08 1.12 -14.23
C GLU A 61 6.64 2.38 -14.89
N CYS A 62 6.30 2.61 -16.14
CA CYS A 62 6.80 3.75 -16.92
C CYS A 62 5.65 4.52 -17.55
N ASP A 63 5.38 5.71 -17.01
CA ASP A 63 4.43 6.64 -17.61
C ASP A 63 5.07 7.32 -18.83
N LYS A 64 4.55 7.01 -20.01
CA LYS A 64 5.02 7.56 -21.28
C LYS A 64 4.35 8.89 -21.64
N THR A 65 3.42 9.37 -20.80
CA THR A 65 2.72 10.64 -21.03
C THR A 65 3.52 11.85 -20.57
N ASN A 66 4.49 11.63 -19.70
CA ASN A 66 5.38 12.66 -19.17
C ASN A 66 6.85 12.21 -19.21
N SER A 67 7.75 13.10 -18.84
CA SER A 67 9.20 12.85 -18.79
C SER A 67 9.68 12.37 -17.42
N ALA A 68 8.78 11.93 -16.53
CA ALA A 68 9.17 11.41 -15.24
C ALA A 68 9.93 10.10 -15.38
N ASP A 69 10.90 9.90 -14.50
CA ASP A 69 11.63 8.65 -14.43
C ASP A 69 10.68 7.47 -14.08
N PRO A 70 10.94 6.28 -14.62
CA PRO A 70 10.19 5.10 -14.27
C PRO A 70 10.23 4.79 -12.77
N VAL A 71 9.11 4.29 -12.26
CA VAL A 71 9.08 3.63 -10.94
C VAL A 71 9.59 2.22 -11.11
N THR A 72 10.52 1.81 -10.25
CA THR A 72 11.09 0.46 -10.24
C THR A 72 10.87 -0.21 -8.90
N TYR A 73 10.73 -1.54 -8.94
CA TYR A 73 10.38 -2.38 -7.80
C TYR A 73 11.43 -3.49 -7.67
N GLU A 74 11.93 -3.69 -6.46
CA GLU A 74 12.87 -4.76 -6.11
C GLU A 74 12.23 -5.67 -5.07
N TYR A 75 12.49 -6.97 -5.16
CA TYR A 75 11.87 -7.97 -4.30
C TYR A 75 12.91 -8.83 -3.60
N THR A 76 12.52 -9.41 -2.45
CA THR A 76 13.31 -10.45 -1.78
C THR A 76 13.24 -11.77 -2.57
N ALA A 77 14.04 -12.75 -2.16
CA ALA A 77 14.00 -14.09 -2.74
C ALA A 77 12.66 -14.82 -2.54
N GLU A 78 11.87 -14.38 -1.55
CA GLU A 78 10.51 -14.87 -1.25
C GLU A 78 9.41 -14.05 -1.97
N ASN A 79 9.78 -13.24 -2.97
CA ASN A 79 8.88 -12.37 -3.74
C ASN A 79 8.16 -11.30 -2.87
N ARG A 80 8.78 -10.85 -1.76
CA ARG A 80 8.28 -9.72 -0.96
C ARG A 80 8.84 -8.42 -1.51
N LEU A 81 7.99 -7.41 -1.64
CA LEU A 81 8.41 -6.10 -2.11
C LEU A 81 9.40 -5.46 -1.12
N ALA A 82 10.64 -5.32 -1.54
CA ALA A 82 11.73 -4.82 -0.70
C ALA A 82 11.97 -3.31 -0.90
N VAL A 83 11.97 -2.83 -2.15
CA VAL A 83 12.29 -1.43 -2.44
C VAL A 83 11.47 -0.92 -3.62
N VAL A 84 10.97 0.31 -3.50
CA VAL A 84 10.37 1.08 -4.61
C VAL A 84 11.17 2.35 -4.83
N LYS A 85 11.58 2.60 -6.06
CA LYS A 85 12.37 3.78 -6.46
C LYS A 85 11.76 4.52 -7.64
N GLN A 86 12.01 5.82 -7.71
CA GLN A 86 11.77 6.61 -8.92
C GLN A 86 13.01 7.47 -9.21
N GLY A 87 13.57 7.37 -10.41
CA GLY A 87 14.75 8.12 -10.79
C GLY A 87 15.94 7.94 -9.85
N GLY A 88 16.12 6.74 -9.26
CA GLY A 88 17.15 6.46 -8.27
C GLY A 88 16.85 6.95 -6.84
N THR A 89 15.74 7.68 -6.64
CA THR A 89 15.26 8.07 -5.30
C THR A 89 14.41 6.95 -4.72
N VAL A 90 14.75 6.47 -3.52
CA VAL A 90 13.92 5.52 -2.78
C VAL A 90 12.63 6.22 -2.36
N LEU A 91 11.49 5.66 -2.71
CA LEU A 91 10.17 6.10 -2.27
C LEU A 91 9.74 5.34 -1.01
N MET A 92 10.01 4.04 -0.98
CA MET A 92 9.71 3.13 0.11
C MET A 92 10.71 1.98 0.10
N ALA A 93 11.06 1.47 1.28
CA ALA A 93 11.74 0.18 1.42
C ALA A 93 11.21 -0.56 2.65
N ALA A 94 11.17 -1.90 2.61
CA ALA A 94 10.62 -2.71 3.68
C ALA A 94 11.50 -3.93 3.97
N MET A 95 11.48 -4.37 5.24
CA MET A 95 12.06 -5.64 5.67
C MET A 95 11.02 -6.46 6.43
N TYR A 96 11.19 -7.77 6.36
CA TYR A 96 10.24 -8.75 6.87
C TYR A 96 10.92 -9.70 7.84
N ASP A 97 10.16 -10.25 8.79
CA ASP A 97 10.60 -11.34 9.66
C ASP A 97 10.54 -12.71 8.95
N GLY A 98 10.90 -13.78 9.68
CA GLY A 98 10.86 -15.14 9.15
C GLY A 98 9.46 -15.66 8.79
N ASP A 99 8.41 -15.04 9.32
CA ASP A 99 7.01 -15.35 9.04
C ASP A 99 6.42 -14.41 7.97
N ASN A 100 7.28 -13.60 7.34
CA ASN A 100 6.94 -12.63 6.30
C ASN A 100 6.06 -11.46 6.78
N ASN A 101 6.02 -11.13 8.07
CA ASN A 101 5.41 -9.90 8.53
C ASN A 101 6.38 -8.74 8.31
N ARG A 102 5.88 -7.60 7.88
CA ARG A 102 6.68 -6.38 7.74
C ARG A 102 7.08 -5.89 9.13
N VAL A 103 8.37 -5.80 9.39
CA VAL A 103 8.94 -5.36 10.68
C VAL A 103 9.61 -3.99 10.61
N PHE A 104 10.08 -3.59 9.43
CA PHE A 104 10.62 -2.25 9.20
C PHE A 104 10.11 -1.67 7.89
N GLU A 105 9.91 -0.37 7.87
CA GLU A 105 9.64 0.40 6.66
C GLU A 105 10.42 1.71 6.67
N LEU A 106 11.02 2.03 5.53
CA LEU A 106 11.67 3.30 5.24
C LEU A 106 10.80 4.06 4.24
N ASP A 107 10.32 5.24 4.62
CA ASP A 107 9.49 6.10 3.78
C ASP A 107 10.17 7.39 3.41
N ASN A 108 10.01 7.81 2.16
CA ASN A 108 10.37 9.14 1.75
C ASN A 108 9.31 10.14 2.23
N THR A 109 9.66 10.95 3.21
CA THR A 109 8.79 11.97 3.83
C THR A 109 9.08 13.40 3.32
N TYR A 110 10.00 13.53 2.36
CA TYR A 110 10.36 14.82 1.79
C TYR A 110 9.12 15.57 1.25
N LYS A 111 8.81 16.72 1.83
CA LYS A 111 7.66 17.62 1.60
C LYS A 111 6.48 17.53 2.60
N TRP A 112 6.60 16.79 3.69
CA TRP A 112 5.59 16.89 4.75
C TRP A 112 6.11 17.83 5.84
N GLU A 113 5.51 19.00 5.93
CA GLU A 113 5.93 20.08 6.83
C GLU A 113 5.87 19.70 8.32
N ASP A 114 5.12 18.64 8.66
CA ASP A 114 4.90 18.17 10.02
C ASP A 114 5.60 16.85 10.38
N CYS A 115 6.30 16.22 9.45
CA CYS A 115 7.05 15.00 9.70
C CYS A 115 8.56 15.31 9.74
N TYR A 116 9.18 15.15 10.85
CA TYR A 116 10.61 15.00 11.22
C TYR A 116 11.70 15.16 10.13
N GLY A 117 11.39 15.81 8.99
CA GLY A 117 12.20 15.88 7.79
C GLY A 117 13.58 16.54 7.92
N ASP A 118 13.86 17.20 9.05
CA ASP A 118 15.16 17.81 9.34
C ASP A 118 16.06 16.97 10.24
N GLU A 119 15.52 15.94 10.89
CA GLU A 119 16.28 15.03 11.73
C GLU A 119 17.07 14.02 10.90
N VAL A 120 18.18 13.55 11.44
CA VAL A 120 18.93 12.45 10.83
C VAL A 120 18.12 11.16 10.94
N LEU A 121 18.22 10.30 9.91
CA LEU A 121 17.42 9.08 9.80
C LEU A 121 17.64 8.13 10.98
N ILE A 122 18.91 7.94 11.41
CA ILE A 122 19.25 7.15 12.59
C ILE A 122 20.19 8.00 13.47
N PRO A 123 19.78 8.36 14.70
CA PRO A 123 20.60 9.05 15.65
C PRO A 123 21.90 8.28 16.00
N GLU A 124 22.98 8.99 16.27
CA GLU A 124 24.30 8.38 16.48
C GLU A 124 24.29 7.34 17.63
N ASN A 125 23.56 7.62 18.70
CA ASN A 125 23.43 6.73 19.86
C ASN A 125 22.57 5.45 19.59
N GLN A 126 21.98 5.34 18.39
CA GLN A 126 21.19 4.18 17.95
C GLN A 126 21.89 3.37 16.85
N ARG A 127 23.14 3.73 16.53
CA ARG A 127 23.94 3.03 15.53
C ARG A 127 24.73 1.89 16.18
N THR A 128 24.86 0.78 15.46
CA THR A 128 25.72 -0.33 15.88
C THR A 128 27.19 -0.06 15.53
N GLU A 129 28.11 -0.71 16.24
CA GLU A 129 29.56 -0.52 15.99
C GLU A 129 29.98 -1.00 14.59
N ASP A 130 29.32 -2.04 14.09
CA ASP A 130 29.59 -2.59 12.74
C ASP A 130 28.75 -1.95 11.63
N GLY A 131 27.81 -1.06 11.96
CA GLY A 131 26.95 -0.37 10.99
C GLY A 131 26.00 -1.30 10.24
N ASN A 132 25.63 -2.42 10.81
CA ASN A 132 24.97 -3.52 10.09
C ASN A 132 23.62 -3.97 10.70
N SER A 133 23.01 -3.18 11.57
CA SER A 133 21.64 -3.46 12.05
C SER A 133 20.64 -3.39 10.89
N PRO A 134 19.44 -4.04 11.01
CA PRO A 134 18.40 -3.93 9.99
C PRO A 134 18.06 -2.48 9.62
N LYS A 135 17.99 -1.58 10.62
CA LYS A 135 17.75 -0.15 10.40
C LYS A 135 18.85 0.49 9.56
N GLU A 136 20.12 0.18 9.83
CA GLU A 136 21.26 0.72 9.08
C GLU A 136 21.35 0.15 7.67
N GLN A 137 20.96 -1.10 7.47
CA GLN A 137 20.84 -1.69 6.15
C GLN A 137 19.81 -0.94 5.29
N LEU A 138 18.61 -0.66 5.83
CA LEU A 138 17.63 0.18 5.15
C LEU A 138 18.14 1.60 4.90
N ALA A 139 18.77 2.22 5.88
CA ALA A 139 19.35 3.54 5.74
C ALA A 139 20.42 3.60 4.64
N SER A 140 21.18 2.53 4.43
CA SER A 140 22.21 2.47 3.38
C SER A 140 21.66 2.57 1.96
N LEU A 141 20.36 2.32 1.77
CA LEU A 141 19.69 2.44 0.46
C LEU A 141 19.54 3.90 0.00
N VAL A 142 19.65 4.85 0.91
CA VAL A 142 19.45 6.28 0.60
C VAL A 142 20.76 7.07 0.70
N LYS A 143 20.83 8.16 -0.08
CA LYS A 143 22.00 9.04 -0.05
C LYS A 143 22.13 9.70 1.33
N GLY A 144 23.26 9.51 1.98
CA GLY A 144 23.54 9.99 3.32
C GLY A 144 23.44 8.91 4.40
N GLY A 145 22.90 7.73 4.08
CA GLY A 145 22.79 6.60 5.02
C GLY A 145 22.08 7.00 6.30
N SER A 146 22.62 6.64 7.45
CA SER A 146 22.07 7.01 8.78
C SER A 146 21.95 8.53 9.00
N ASN A 147 22.67 9.35 8.22
CA ASN A 147 22.58 10.81 8.25
C ASN A 147 21.60 11.38 7.21
N ALA A 148 20.88 10.53 6.46
CA ALA A 148 19.90 10.98 5.49
C ALA A 148 18.78 11.78 6.16
N LYS A 149 18.27 12.78 5.44
CA LYS A 149 17.12 13.60 5.85
C LYS A 149 16.00 13.45 4.84
N GLY A 150 14.78 13.76 5.25
CA GLY A 150 13.58 13.61 4.41
C GLY A 150 13.11 12.17 4.27
N TYR A 151 13.50 11.32 5.21
CA TYR A 151 13.06 9.94 5.33
C TYR A 151 12.64 9.63 6.76
N THR A 152 11.66 8.76 6.90
CA THR A 152 11.24 8.18 8.18
C THR A 152 11.51 6.70 8.16
N LEU A 153 12.07 6.19 9.24
CA LEU A 153 12.22 4.75 9.47
C LEU A 153 11.29 4.35 10.60
N THR A 154 10.41 3.39 10.32
CA THR A 154 9.42 2.84 11.25
C THR A 154 9.73 1.38 11.52
N GLU A 155 9.74 1.01 12.80
CA GLU A 155 9.77 -0.37 13.26
C GLU A 155 8.38 -0.75 13.76
N TYR A 156 7.85 -1.87 13.29
CA TYR A 156 6.52 -2.36 13.63
C TYR A 156 6.59 -3.46 14.69
N ILE A 157 5.83 -3.30 15.75
CA ILE A 157 5.56 -4.36 16.72
C ILE A 157 4.23 -5.00 16.34
N ASN A 158 4.28 -6.25 15.97
CA ASN A 158 3.17 -7.00 15.42
C ASN A 158 2.54 -7.96 16.45
N ASP A 159 1.20 -8.00 16.51
CA ASP A 159 0.44 -9.06 17.18
C ASP A 159 0.24 -10.23 16.22
N ILE A 160 1.06 -11.24 16.36
CA ILE A 160 1.00 -12.47 15.54
C ILE A 160 -0.01 -13.49 16.05
N ASN A 161 -0.68 -13.25 17.20
CA ASN A 161 -1.66 -14.16 17.77
C ASN A 161 -3.07 -13.93 17.21
N ARG A 162 -3.27 -12.87 16.43
CA ARG A 162 -4.52 -12.62 15.74
C ARG A 162 -4.60 -13.46 14.47
N GLU A 163 -5.82 -13.68 13.98
CA GLU A 163 -6.06 -14.41 12.71
C GLU A 163 -5.29 -13.81 11.54
N ASN A 164 -5.19 -12.48 11.51
CA ASN A 164 -4.25 -11.76 10.65
C ASN A 164 -3.36 -10.90 11.53
N THR A 165 -2.09 -10.89 11.23
CA THR A 165 -1.10 -10.07 11.93
C THR A 165 -1.49 -8.59 11.88
N GLU A 166 -1.55 -7.95 13.05
CA GLU A 166 -1.90 -6.54 13.21
C GLU A 166 -0.78 -5.78 13.92
N VAL A 167 -0.55 -4.53 13.52
CA VAL A 167 0.46 -3.66 14.15
C VAL A 167 -0.05 -3.14 15.48
N LEU A 168 0.63 -3.46 16.59
CA LEU A 168 0.30 -2.96 17.92
C LEU A 168 0.93 -1.60 18.20
N ALA A 169 2.15 -1.40 17.74
CA ALA A 169 2.89 -0.15 17.97
C ALA A 169 3.90 0.09 16.85
N GLU A 170 4.27 1.36 16.72
CA GLU A 170 5.27 1.84 15.79
C GLU A 170 6.35 2.61 16.55
N TYR A 171 7.59 2.25 16.29
CA TYR A 171 8.77 2.90 16.85
C TYR A 171 9.51 3.69 15.79
N GLY A 172 10.04 4.83 16.17
CA GLY A 172 10.97 5.59 15.34
C GLY A 172 12.37 4.97 15.31
N ALA A 173 13.23 5.52 14.48
CA ALA A 173 14.64 5.17 14.47
C ALA A 173 15.35 5.47 15.80
N ASP A 174 14.81 6.39 16.59
CA ASP A 174 15.27 6.75 17.94
C ASP A 174 14.76 5.80 19.04
N GLU A 175 14.11 4.69 18.66
CA GLU A 175 13.53 3.68 19.55
C GLU A 175 12.41 4.20 20.47
N LYS A 176 11.83 5.35 20.15
CA LYS A 176 10.65 5.84 20.85
C LYS A 176 9.38 5.41 20.16
N VAL A 177 8.38 5.08 20.97
CA VAL A 177 7.02 4.84 20.46
C VAL A 177 6.50 6.12 19.82
N ARG A 178 6.16 6.04 18.55
CA ARG A 178 5.48 7.12 17.80
C ARG A 178 3.99 7.04 17.98
N GLN A 179 3.46 5.83 17.85
CA GLN A 179 2.04 5.55 18.01
C GLN A 179 1.80 4.09 18.41
N ALA A 180 0.70 3.87 19.14
CA ALA A 180 0.22 2.55 19.50
C ALA A 180 -1.27 2.43 19.19
N TYR A 181 -1.75 1.21 18.98
CA TYR A 181 -3.10 0.96 18.50
C TYR A 181 -3.88 0.09 19.46
N THR A 182 -5.15 0.43 19.68
CA THR A 182 -6.12 -0.43 20.35
C THR A 182 -7.07 -1.01 19.33
N TYR A 183 -7.36 -2.30 19.47
CA TYR A 183 -8.24 -3.05 18.55
C TYR A 183 -9.49 -3.56 19.25
N GLY A 184 -10.58 -3.70 18.48
CA GLY A 184 -11.77 -4.42 18.89
C GLY A 184 -11.55 -5.93 19.01
N GLU A 185 -12.53 -6.63 19.62
CA GLU A 185 -12.47 -8.08 19.79
C GLU A 185 -12.74 -8.85 18.49
N SER A 186 -13.41 -8.22 17.53
CA SER A 186 -13.88 -8.88 16.31
C SER A 186 -13.45 -8.10 15.06
N GLY A 187 -12.77 -8.81 14.17
CA GLY A 187 -12.54 -8.34 12.82
C GLY A 187 -11.09 -7.95 12.51
N ILE A 188 -10.81 -7.96 11.22
CA ILE A 188 -9.53 -7.58 10.65
C ILE A 188 -9.51 -6.07 10.53
N GLY A 189 -8.40 -5.45 10.97
CA GLY A 189 -8.17 -4.02 10.79
C GLY A 189 -9.11 -3.11 11.58
N GLU A 190 -9.88 -3.61 12.55
CA GLU A 190 -10.78 -2.80 13.38
C GLU A 190 -10.00 -2.12 14.50
N ARG A 191 -9.22 -1.10 14.15
CA ARG A 191 -8.55 -0.22 15.12
C ARG A 191 -9.57 0.69 15.76
N ILE A 192 -9.65 0.70 17.08
CA ILE A 192 -10.52 1.61 17.83
C ILE A 192 -9.83 2.97 17.94
N SER A 193 -8.57 2.97 18.41
CA SER A 193 -7.81 4.20 18.62
C SER A 193 -6.37 4.07 18.14
N VAL A 194 -5.77 5.23 17.93
CA VAL A 194 -4.34 5.43 17.85
C VAL A 194 -3.92 6.39 18.95
N ASP A 195 -2.96 5.95 19.75
CA ASP A 195 -2.41 6.71 20.87
C ASP A 195 -1.01 7.21 20.49
N LYS A 196 -0.86 8.52 20.40
CA LYS A 196 0.40 9.23 20.22
C LYS A 196 0.87 9.76 21.58
N SER A 197 2.12 10.23 21.66
CA SER A 197 2.70 10.69 22.93
C SER A 197 1.90 11.79 23.64
N THR A 198 1.10 12.57 22.92
CA THR A 198 0.41 13.77 23.45
C THR A 198 -1.10 13.72 23.28
N GLU A 199 -1.63 12.82 22.48
CA GLU A 199 -3.06 12.77 22.15
C GLU A 199 -3.48 11.38 21.67
N SER A 200 -4.75 11.05 21.88
CA SER A 200 -5.41 9.88 21.31
C SER A 200 -6.40 10.30 20.23
N SER A 201 -6.52 9.49 19.19
CA SER A 201 -7.51 9.67 18.15
C SER A 201 -8.29 8.39 17.92
N TYR A 202 -9.53 8.50 17.45
CA TYR A 202 -10.44 7.39 17.26
C TYR A 202 -10.84 7.25 15.80
N TYR A 203 -10.93 6.01 15.34
CA TYR A 203 -11.26 5.70 13.95
C TYR A 203 -12.77 5.57 13.74
N LEU A 204 -13.27 6.14 12.65
CA LEU A 204 -14.61 5.90 12.14
C LEU A 204 -14.54 5.04 10.89
N TYR A 205 -15.46 4.10 10.78
CA TYR A 205 -15.48 3.13 9.68
C TYR A 205 -16.80 3.15 8.91
N ASP A 206 -16.73 2.77 7.64
CA ASP A 206 -17.91 2.37 6.87
C ASP A 206 -18.25 0.89 7.10
N GLY A 207 -19.36 0.42 6.49
CA GLY A 207 -19.79 -0.99 6.58
C GLY A 207 -18.84 -1.99 5.93
N ARG A 208 -17.76 -1.52 5.31
CA ARG A 208 -16.70 -2.32 4.68
C ARG A 208 -15.40 -2.32 5.46
N ASN A 209 -15.42 -1.74 6.64
CA ASN A 209 -14.26 -1.56 7.50
C ASN A 209 -13.20 -0.60 6.92
N SER A 210 -13.57 0.28 5.98
CA SER A 210 -12.70 1.35 5.53
C SER A 210 -12.77 2.52 6.49
N VAL A 211 -11.62 3.14 6.81
CA VAL A 211 -11.58 4.32 7.67
C VAL A 211 -12.20 5.49 6.90
N THR A 212 -13.27 6.06 7.44
CA THR A 212 -13.98 7.21 6.85
C THR A 212 -13.73 8.51 7.59
N GLY A 213 -13.15 8.44 8.80
CA GLY A 213 -12.81 9.63 9.56
C GLY A 213 -11.95 9.35 10.79
N ILE A 214 -11.36 10.41 11.29
CA ILE A 214 -10.58 10.42 12.53
C ILE A 214 -11.20 11.46 13.49
N LEU A 215 -11.44 11.04 14.73
CA LEU A 215 -11.95 11.90 15.80
C LEU A 215 -10.86 12.15 16.84
N THR A 216 -10.85 13.35 17.41
CA THR A 216 -10.09 13.63 18.64
C THR A 216 -10.77 13.03 19.86
N GLU A 217 -10.12 13.08 21.03
CA GLU A 217 -10.70 12.71 22.34
C GLU A 217 -11.95 13.53 22.70
N THR A 218 -12.09 14.72 22.14
CA THR A 218 -13.26 15.59 22.32
C THR A 218 -14.33 15.40 21.24
N ALA A 219 -14.24 14.30 20.48
CA ALA A 219 -15.16 13.93 19.39
C ALA A 219 -15.24 14.94 18.23
N ASN A 220 -14.21 15.74 18.02
CA ASN A 220 -14.10 16.58 16.84
C ASN A 220 -13.54 15.80 15.66
N LEU A 221 -14.20 15.87 14.51
CA LEU A 221 -13.72 15.25 13.26
C LEU A 221 -12.54 16.08 12.74
N THR A 222 -11.36 15.46 12.65
CA THR A 222 -10.14 16.09 12.12
C THR A 222 -9.93 15.77 10.66
N ASN A 223 -10.21 14.52 10.25
CA ASN A 223 -10.02 14.04 8.89
C ASN A 223 -11.25 13.26 8.43
N SER A 224 -11.56 13.33 7.15
CA SER A 224 -12.60 12.49 6.53
C SER A 224 -12.11 11.96 5.19
N TYR A 225 -12.52 10.72 4.87
CA TYR A 225 -12.04 10.00 3.69
C TYR A 225 -13.20 9.32 2.97
N GLN A 226 -13.13 9.27 1.64
CA GLN A 226 -14.04 8.49 0.81
C GLN A 226 -13.22 7.75 -0.25
N TYR A 227 -13.67 6.55 -0.59
CA TYR A 227 -12.98 5.68 -1.53
C TYR A 227 -13.93 5.24 -2.65
N ASP A 228 -13.37 4.98 -3.82
CA ASP A 228 -14.09 4.22 -4.84
C ASP A 228 -14.15 2.73 -4.47
N SER A 229 -14.77 1.93 -5.35
CA SER A 229 -14.96 0.49 -5.11
C SER A 229 -13.64 -0.27 -4.96
N TYR A 230 -12.56 0.22 -5.56
CA TYR A 230 -11.25 -0.42 -5.54
C TYR A 230 -10.29 0.16 -4.49
N GLY A 231 -10.69 1.23 -3.79
CA GLY A 231 -9.90 1.82 -2.71
C GLY A 231 -9.12 3.07 -3.09
N ASN A 232 -9.33 3.61 -4.30
CA ASN A 232 -8.78 4.91 -4.63
C ASN A 232 -9.49 5.99 -3.79
N LEU A 233 -8.69 6.87 -3.20
CA LEU A 233 -9.22 8.00 -2.43
C LEU A 233 -9.94 8.97 -3.37
N THR A 234 -11.23 9.20 -3.14
CA THR A 234 -12.07 10.12 -3.95
C THR A 234 -12.35 11.44 -3.24
N SER A 235 -12.21 11.47 -1.92
CA SER A 235 -12.31 12.67 -1.09
C SER A 235 -11.45 12.51 0.14
N GLY A 236 -10.93 13.62 0.65
CA GLY A 236 -9.93 13.65 1.73
C GLY A 236 -8.52 13.72 1.17
N THR A 237 -7.54 13.76 2.04
CA THR A 237 -6.12 13.88 1.69
C THR A 237 -5.35 12.74 2.36
N ALA A 238 -4.51 12.06 1.60
CA ALA A 238 -3.48 11.20 2.15
C ALA A 238 -2.38 12.09 2.74
N ASP A 239 -2.56 12.50 3.99
CA ASP A 239 -1.76 13.53 4.66
C ASP A 239 -0.57 12.95 5.44
N GLY A 240 -0.45 11.61 5.50
CA GLY A 240 0.57 10.92 6.27
C GLY A 240 0.36 10.93 7.80
N VAL A 241 -0.68 11.59 8.26
CA VAL A 241 -1.09 11.55 9.68
C VAL A 241 -1.77 10.23 9.99
N ASN A 242 -2.55 9.75 9.02
CA ASN A 242 -3.17 8.43 9.05
C ASN A 242 -3.01 7.76 7.68
N TYR A 243 -2.35 6.63 7.65
CA TYR A 243 -2.17 5.81 6.45
C TYR A 243 -3.03 4.53 6.44
N TYR A 244 -3.82 4.28 7.49
CA TYR A 244 -4.83 3.23 7.49
C TYR A 244 -6.12 3.74 6.87
N GLY A 245 -6.52 3.14 5.77
CA GLY A 245 -7.62 3.67 4.95
C GLY A 245 -8.61 2.62 4.49
N TYR A 246 -8.60 2.34 3.20
CA TYR A 246 -9.49 1.37 2.58
C TYR A 246 -9.33 -0.01 3.23
N ASN A 247 -10.47 -0.61 3.65
CA ASN A 247 -10.52 -1.89 4.39
C ASN A 247 -9.76 -1.90 5.73
N GLY A 248 -9.41 -0.74 6.28
CA GLY A 248 -8.61 -0.63 7.50
C GLY A 248 -7.12 -0.96 7.32
N GLU A 249 -6.66 -1.12 6.09
CA GLU A 249 -5.28 -1.52 5.78
C GLU A 249 -4.39 -0.30 5.46
N SER A 250 -3.08 -0.46 5.70
CA SER A 250 -2.13 0.63 5.47
C SER A 250 -1.84 0.85 3.99
N THR A 251 -1.81 2.12 3.58
CA THR A 251 -1.42 2.54 2.23
C THR A 251 -0.22 3.45 2.32
N ASN A 252 0.84 3.10 1.61
CA ASN A 252 2.01 3.96 1.52
C ASN A 252 1.69 5.19 0.65
N VAL A 253 1.87 6.37 1.20
CA VAL A 253 1.43 7.62 0.57
C VAL A 253 2.25 7.98 -0.67
N LYS A 254 3.52 7.60 -0.72
CA LYS A 254 4.40 7.92 -1.87
C LYS A 254 4.19 7.00 -3.05
N THR A 255 3.90 5.74 -2.78
CA THR A 255 3.73 4.71 -3.82
C THR A 255 2.26 4.44 -4.16
N GLY A 256 1.33 4.81 -3.28
CA GLY A 256 -0.09 4.45 -3.39
C GLY A 256 -0.37 2.96 -3.18
N LEU A 257 0.64 2.19 -2.81
CA LEU A 257 0.51 0.75 -2.61
C LEU A 257 -0.06 0.43 -1.23
N GLN A 258 -1.07 -0.42 -1.18
CA GLN A 258 -1.67 -0.92 0.04
C GLN A 258 -0.99 -2.23 0.45
N TYR A 259 -0.56 -2.32 1.72
CA TYR A 259 0.05 -3.53 2.28
C TYR A 259 -1.03 -4.51 2.74
N LEU A 260 -1.13 -5.65 2.09
CA LEU A 260 -2.05 -6.74 2.42
C LEU A 260 -1.25 -8.00 2.84
N ARG A 261 -0.32 -7.82 3.75
CA ARG A 261 0.55 -8.88 4.32
C ARG A 261 1.37 -9.61 3.26
N ALA A 262 0.77 -10.58 2.57
CA ALA A 262 1.49 -11.36 1.58
C ALA A 262 1.91 -10.56 0.34
N ARG A 263 1.09 -9.59 -0.08
CA ARG A 263 1.30 -8.83 -1.31
C ARG A 263 0.97 -7.35 -1.12
N TYR A 264 1.50 -6.53 -2.03
CA TYR A 264 1.07 -5.14 -2.17
C TYR A 264 0.03 -5.00 -3.29
N TYR A 265 -1.00 -4.25 -3.00
CA TYR A 265 -2.12 -3.98 -3.88
C TYR A 265 -2.05 -2.56 -4.44
N ASN A 266 -2.23 -2.42 -5.74
CA ASN A 266 -2.35 -1.14 -6.43
C ASN A 266 -3.84 -0.86 -6.73
N ALA A 267 -4.46 0.04 -5.98
CA ALA A 267 -5.88 0.39 -6.12
C ALA A 267 -6.20 1.02 -7.48
N GLU A 268 -5.29 1.81 -8.04
CA GLU A 268 -5.47 2.47 -9.33
C GLU A 268 -5.59 1.44 -10.46
N ASN A 269 -4.74 0.43 -10.43
CA ASN A 269 -4.78 -0.66 -11.40
C ASN A 269 -5.80 -1.75 -11.05
N GLY A 270 -6.18 -1.87 -9.77
CA GLY A 270 -7.06 -2.92 -9.25
C GLY A 270 -6.39 -4.29 -9.21
N THR A 271 -5.05 -4.32 -9.12
CA THR A 271 -4.25 -5.53 -9.20
C THR A 271 -3.18 -5.56 -8.10
N PHE A 272 -2.74 -6.77 -7.76
CA PHE A 272 -1.54 -6.98 -6.96
C PHE A 272 -0.28 -6.73 -7.79
N THR A 273 0.82 -6.39 -7.11
CA THR A 273 2.14 -6.18 -7.74
C THR A 273 2.88 -7.48 -8.03
N THR A 274 2.46 -8.58 -7.41
CA THR A 274 3.06 -9.90 -7.54
C THR A 274 2.01 -10.95 -7.84
N GLU A 275 2.45 -12.04 -8.45
CA GLU A 275 1.62 -13.21 -8.73
C GLU A 275 1.22 -13.92 -7.42
N ASP A 276 -0.02 -14.39 -7.31
CA ASP A 276 -0.45 -15.18 -6.17
C ASP A 276 0.24 -16.55 -6.16
N SER A 277 0.62 -17.01 -4.98
CA SER A 277 1.06 -18.41 -4.80
C SER A 277 -0.11 -19.40 -4.90
N ASP A 278 -1.36 -18.98 -4.66
CA ASP A 278 -2.54 -19.78 -4.90
C ASP A 278 -2.85 -19.85 -6.41
N LEU A 279 -2.95 -21.06 -6.92
CA LEU A 279 -3.19 -21.33 -8.34
C LEU A 279 -4.67 -21.21 -8.74
N GLY A 280 -5.55 -20.99 -7.77
CA GLY A 280 -6.99 -21.04 -7.96
C GLY A 280 -7.48 -22.42 -8.34
N THR A 281 -8.77 -22.52 -8.71
CA THR A 281 -9.42 -23.79 -9.02
C THR A 281 -9.98 -23.83 -10.44
N THR A 282 -10.14 -25.03 -10.98
CA THR A 282 -10.80 -25.25 -12.29
C THR A 282 -12.30 -25.08 -12.22
N GLU A 283 -12.89 -25.30 -11.05
CA GLU A 283 -14.31 -25.15 -10.76
C GLU A 283 -14.72 -23.66 -10.79
N ASN A 284 -13.82 -22.77 -10.43
CA ASN A 284 -14.01 -21.33 -10.54
C ASN A 284 -12.83 -20.69 -11.32
N PRO A 285 -12.94 -20.63 -12.65
CA PRO A 285 -11.85 -20.14 -13.50
C PRO A 285 -11.41 -18.68 -13.21
N LEU A 286 -12.26 -17.85 -12.61
CA LEU A 286 -11.92 -16.49 -12.23
C LEU A 286 -10.84 -16.45 -11.13
N THR A 287 -10.80 -17.46 -10.25
CA THR A 287 -9.76 -17.56 -9.21
C THR A 287 -8.37 -17.85 -9.79
N ARG A 288 -8.26 -18.21 -11.06
CA ARG A 288 -6.99 -18.46 -11.75
C ARG A 288 -6.32 -17.20 -12.27
N ASN A 289 -6.99 -16.05 -12.18
CA ASN A 289 -6.32 -14.76 -12.37
C ASN A 289 -5.56 -14.42 -11.08
N ARG A 290 -4.25 -14.58 -11.12
CA ARG A 290 -3.36 -14.49 -9.94
C ARG A 290 -2.98 -13.06 -9.56
N TYR A 291 -3.50 -12.06 -10.29
CA TYR A 291 -3.21 -10.65 -10.04
C TYR A 291 -4.42 -9.83 -9.62
N ASP A 292 -5.64 -10.32 -9.88
CA ASP A 292 -6.83 -9.53 -9.62
C ASP A 292 -7.14 -9.45 -8.12
N TYR A 293 -7.65 -8.31 -7.71
CA TYR A 293 -8.12 -8.11 -6.34
C TYR A 293 -9.57 -8.61 -6.22
N THR A 294 -9.80 -9.53 -5.29
CA THR A 294 -11.13 -10.06 -4.90
C THR A 294 -11.97 -10.59 -6.08
N THR A 295 -11.33 -11.24 -7.06
CA THR A 295 -11.99 -11.67 -8.32
C THR A 295 -12.83 -10.57 -8.96
N ASN A 296 -12.35 -9.32 -8.86
CA ASN A 296 -13.01 -8.09 -9.34
C ASN A 296 -14.39 -7.80 -8.72
N ASN A 297 -14.63 -8.28 -7.52
CA ASN A 297 -15.84 -7.99 -6.75
C ASN A 297 -15.53 -7.35 -5.37
N PRO A 298 -14.84 -6.20 -5.33
CA PRO A 298 -14.39 -5.56 -4.10
C PRO A 298 -15.53 -4.97 -3.26
N LEU A 299 -16.76 -4.90 -3.81
CA LEU A 299 -17.94 -4.46 -3.04
C LEU A 299 -18.38 -5.52 -2.04
N ASN A 300 -18.26 -6.80 -2.37
CA ASN A 300 -18.73 -7.91 -1.55
C ASN A 300 -17.61 -8.63 -0.80
N TYR A 301 -16.38 -8.51 -1.28
CA TYR A 301 -15.22 -9.21 -0.74
C TYR A 301 -14.08 -8.27 -0.37
N SER A 302 -13.21 -8.74 0.51
CA SER A 302 -11.89 -8.18 0.78
C SER A 302 -10.87 -9.30 0.75
N ASP A 303 -9.60 -8.94 0.63
CA ASP A 303 -8.48 -9.86 0.73
C ASP A 303 -7.47 -9.32 1.75
N PRO A 304 -7.67 -9.58 3.05
CA PRO A 304 -6.78 -9.06 4.07
C PRO A 304 -5.46 -9.82 4.17
N THR A 305 -5.41 -11.05 3.67
CA THR A 305 -4.19 -11.87 3.70
C THR A 305 -3.27 -11.62 2.51
N GLY A 306 -3.81 -11.03 1.43
CA GLY A 306 -3.15 -10.94 0.15
C GLY A 306 -3.13 -12.26 -0.64
N HIS A 307 -3.97 -13.26 -0.27
CA HIS A 307 -4.09 -14.56 -0.94
C HIS A 307 -5.52 -15.05 -1.07
N SER A 308 -6.46 -14.58 -0.26
CA SER A 308 -7.78 -15.20 -0.18
C SER A 308 -8.93 -14.23 -0.04
N LEU A 309 -10.04 -14.60 -0.67
CA LEU A 309 -11.30 -13.87 -0.59
C LEU A 309 -11.97 -14.05 0.76
N TRP A 310 -12.29 -12.95 1.41
CA TRP A 310 -13.14 -12.91 2.59
C TRP A 310 -14.50 -12.34 2.24
N SER A 311 -15.56 -13.12 2.47
CA SER A 311 -16.94 -12.61 2.35
C SER A 311 -17.22 -11.60 3.46
N ARG A 312 -17.69 -10.40 3.10
CA ARG A 312 -18.13 -9.37 4.05
C ARG A 312 -19.57 -9.52 4.48
N ILE A 313 -20.32 -10.37 3.80
CA ILE A 313 -21.71 -10.68 4.15
C ILE A 313 -21.67 -11.75 5.23
N LYS A 314 -21.96 -11.34 6.47
CA LYS A 314 -22.29 -12.26 7.57
C LYS A 314 -23.78 -12.53 7.58
#